data_4d7dea145cb88a37ab5fd4b9e8cd30f4
#
_entry.id   4d7dea145cb88a37ab5fd4b9e8cd30f4
#
_cell.length_a   1.000
_cell.length_b   1.000
_cell.length_c   1.000
_cell.angle_alpha   90.00
_cell.angle_beta   90.00
_cell.angle_gamma   90.00
#
_symmetry.space_group_name_H-M   'P 1'
#
loop_
_entity.id
_entity.type
_entity.pdbx_description
1 polymer ?
#
loop_
_entity_poly.entity_id
_entity_poly.type
_entity_poly.pdbx_seq_one_letter_code
_entity_poly.pdbx_strand_id
1 'polypeptide(L)'
;MKRIKLIAKILTIIIICLVGFVGIYLPWKNPIENNNLLKDYNLSKDLKGYREIVLKVSDANKVLDSDKKVVGDTHSIDDATIKEQKYTKSDEKVNSSESLTEQNYEKSKSIIEERLSTLGVQDYNLSMDKQSGTIYIQIPEDSITDRVVNNIVQTGSVELKDSKDDSKVYLKSENLKKARVLYSQESSGTAVYMNLQFNNEGKDTLKNLSENEYKTLPETTEEDTETDSNKETEKDDNKEDKTEEKEEQKKVTLYISETAVTTTSFDEPVETGTIDLRMAQSSSDPDALETSITSAQTIVTLLNTGVLPLKYNIEENQYVKTDIKSETVRNVILAVSIVIAIMLIYMIKKYKTRGILATLSYIGFVSLYTIILRLFNVTIALEGIAGGIIVLALNYLANMKLLQESGDTKKYYKTYLDIIMKLIPIFVISIIFVFIPVTSLASIGMTLFWGIVLMLAYNVTLTKNLVD
;
A
#
# COMPACT_ATOMS: atom_id res chain seq x y z
N MET A 1 -28.69 2.31 42.09
CA MET A 1 -27.56 2.90 41.33
C MET A 1 -26.32 1.99 41.22
N LYS A 2 -25.78 1.38 42.28
CA LYS A 2 -24.59 0.49 42.17
C LYS A 2 -24.78 -0.72 41.22
N ARG A 3 -25.93 -1.41 41.31
CA ARG A 3 -26.22 -2.57 40.41
C ARG A 3 -26.31 -2.20 38.93
N ILE A 4 -26.92 -1.05 38.60
CA ILE A 4 -27.04 -0.56 37.23
C ILE A 4 -25.64 -0.24 36.65
N LYS A 5 -24.77 0.40 37.43
CA LYS A 5 -23.39 0.69 37.04
C LYS A 5 -22.57 -0.58 36.80
N LEU A 6 -22.77 -1.65 37.62
CA LEU A 6 -22.12 -2.94 37.44
C LEU A 6 -22.58 -3.62 36.16
N ILE A 7 -23.90 -3.65 35.91
CA ILE A 7 -24.46 -4.22 34.68
C ILE A 7 -23.93 -3.49 33.43
N ALA A 8 -23.88 -2.17 33.44
CA ALA A 8 -23.32 -1.39 32.34
C ALA A 8 -21.85 -1.76 32.06
N LYS A 9 -21.01 -1.94 33.09
CA LYS A 9 -19.60 -2.34 32.91
C LYS A 9 -19.47 -3.77 32.34
N ILE A 10 -20.29 -4.70 32.81
CA ILE A 10 -20.32 -6.07 32.27
C ILE A 10 -20.73 -6.03 30.80
N LEU A 11 -21.77 -5.24 30.45
CA LEU A 11 -22.20 -5.07 29.07
C LEU A 11 -21.10 -4.47 28.17
N THR A 12 -20.37 -3.47 28.67
CA THR A 12 -19.21 -2.91 27.95
C THR A 12 -18.15 -3.98 27.66
N ILE A 13 -17.81 -4.83 28.63
CA ILE A 13 -16.85 -5.91 28.42
C ILE A 13 -17.37 -6.93 27.39
N ILE A 14 -18.65 -7.27 27.44
CA ILE A 14 -19.26 -8.18 26.47
C ILE A 14 -19.19 -7.60 25.06
N ILE A 15 -19.47 -6.29 24.89
CA ILE A 15 -19.33 -5.60 23.60
C ILE A 15 -17.87 -5.64 23.11
N ILE A 16 -16.91 -5.36 23.98
CA ILE A 16 -15.48 -5.46 23.65
C ILE A 16 -15.14 -6.88 23.19
N CYS A 17 -15.62 -7.91 23.89
CA CYS A 17 -15.39 -9.30 23.52
C CYS A 17 -16.02 -9.65 22.17
N LEU A 18 -17.23 -9.20 21.89
CA LEU A 18 -17.89 -9.40 20.61
C LEU A 18 -17.09 -8.74 19.46
N VAL A 19 -16.70 -7.49 19.65
CA VAL A 19 -15.89 -6.78 18.66
C VAL A 19 -14.54 -7.47 18.42
N GLY A 20 -13.82 -7.87 19.46
CA GLY A 20 -12.47 -8.43 19.32
C GLY A 20 -12.43 -9.85 18.77
N PHE A 21 -13.38 -10.72 19.18
CA PHE A 21 -13.39 -12.12 18.75
C PHE A 21 -14.26 -12.38 17.52
N VAL A 22 -15.35 -11.64 17.35
CA VAL A 22 -16.26 -11.80 16.20
C VAL A 22 -15.97 -10.77 15.11
N GLY A 23 -15.72 -9.52 15.49
CA GLY A 23 -15.52 -8.40 14.57
C GLY A 23 -16.76 -7.52 14.41
N ILE A 24 -16.65 -6.52 13.53
CA ILE A 24 -17.76 -5.63 13.15
C ILE A 24 -18.02 -5.83 11.65
N TYR A 25 -19.15 -6.44 11.32
CA TYR A 25 -19.53 -6.71 9.93
C TYR A 25 -20.51 -5.65 9.43
N LEU A 26 -20.26 -5.12 8.22
CA LEU A 26 -21.14 -4.16 7.55
C LEU A 26 -22.06 -4.91 6.58
N PRO A 27 -23.40 -4.90 6.81
CA PRO A 27 -24.34 -5.71 6.01
C PRO A 27 -24.53 -5.24 4.57
N TRP A 28 -24.06 -4.03 4.24
CA TRP A 28 -24.21 -3.41 2.90
C TRP A 28 -22.97 -3.53 2.00
N LYS A 29 -21.91 -4.17 2.44
CA LYS A 29 -20.78 -4.52 1.59
C LYS A 29 -21.03 -5.84 0.86
N ASN A 30 -20.33 -6.02 -0.27
CA ASN A 30 -20.47 -7.19 -1.15
C ASN A 30 -20.33 -8.52 -0.36
N PRO A 31 -21.22 -9.51 -0.56
CA PRO A 31 -21.17 -10.78 0.21
C PRO A 31 -19.96 -11.66 -0.07
N ILE A 32 -19.13 -11.32 -1.08
CA ILE A 32 -17.93 -12.09 -1.47
C ILE A 32 -16.69 -11.59 -0.71
N GLU A 33 -16.68 -10.37 -0.20
CA GLU A 33 -15.58 -9.80 0.56
C GLU A 33 -15.76 -9.93 2.06
N ASN A 34 -14.63 -10.01 2.78
CA ASN A 34 -14.63 -9.99 4.24
C ASN A 34 -15.06 -8.62 4.75
N ASN A 35 -16.35 -8.44 4.98
CA ASN A 35 -16.99 -7.18 5.40
C ASN A 35 -16.62 -6.74 6.83
N ASN A 36 -15.56 -7.29 7.40
CA ASN A 36 -15.12 -6.94 8.73
C ASN A 36 -14.37 -5.60 8.74
N LEU A 37 -14.83 -4.66 9.54
CA LEU A 37 -14.18 -3.36 9.75
C LEU A 37 -12.81 -3.48 10.44
N LEU A 38 -12.60 -4.54 11.23
CA LEU A 38 -11.30 -4.82 11.81
C LEU A 38 -10.41 -5.48 10.77
N LYS A 39 -9.28 -4.85 10.47
CA LYS A 39 -8.25 -5.42 9.59
C LYS A 39 -7.82 -6.81 10.09
N ASP A 40 -7.37 -7.65 9.19
CA ASP A 40 -6.75 -8.92 9.56
C ASP A 40 -5.45 -8.70 10.32
N TYR A 41 -4.95 -9.75 10.99
CA TYR A 41 -3.66 -9.68 11.65
C TYR A 41 -2.55 -9.57 10.61
N ASN A 42 -1.66 -8.61 10.82
CA ASN A 42 -0.45 -8.49 10.02
C ASN A 42 0.57 -9.55 10.48
N LEU A 43 0.56 -10.72 9.82
CA LEU A 43 1.47 -11.81 10.14
C LEU A 43 2.78 -11.64 9.37
N SER A 44 3.92 -11.92 10.02
CA SER A 44 5.22 -11.90 9.37
C SER A 44 5.36 -13.03 8.34
N LYS A 45 6.37 -12.92 7.48
CA LYS A 45 6.71 -13.94 6.48
C LYS A 45 6.91 -15.34 7.07
N ASP A 46 7.40 -15.43 8.31
CA ASP A 46 7.62 -16.71 9.00
C ASP A 46 6.33 -17.47 9.31
N LEU A 47 5.21 -16.75 9.40
CA LEU A 47 3.89 -17.31 9.71
C LEU A 47 2.97 -17.45 8.49
N LYS A 48 3.12 -16.58 7.48
CA LYS A 48 2.30 -16.60 6.24
C LYS A 48 2.95 -17.39 5.11
N GLY A 49 4.26 -17.47 5.06
CA GLY A 49 5.06 -17.75 3.88
C GLY A 49 5.49 -16.45 3.21
N TYR A 50 6.35 -16.56 2.22
CA TYR A 50 6.90 -15.41 1.54
C TYR A 50 7.09 -15.65 0.06
N ARG A 51 7.12 -14.58 -0.71
CA ARG A 51 7.50 -14.57 -2.10
C ARG A 51 9.00 -14.31 -2.17
N GLU A 52 9.73 -15.22 -2.80
CA GLU A 52 11.13 -15.03 -3.15
C GLU A 52 11.23 -14.53 -4.58
N ILE A 53 11.91 -13.42 -4.75
CA ILE A 53 12.03 -12.72 -6.03
C ILE A 53 13.52 -12.49 -6.28
N VAL A 54 13.98 -12.93 -7.45
CA VAL A 54 15.35 -12.67 -7.91
C VAL A 54 15.28 -11.74 -9.10
N LEU A 55 15.88 -10.57 -8.96
CA LEU A 55 15.98 -9.56 -10.01
C LEU A 55 17.39 -9.59 -10.58
N LYS A 56 17.51 -9.86 -11.89
CA LYS A 56 18.77 -9.75 -12.61
C LYS A 56 18.79 -8.52 -13.50
N VAL A 57 19.96 -7.91 -13.60
CA VAL A 57 20.18 -6.83 -14.58
C VAL A 57 19.91 -7.39 -15.97
N SER A 58 19.02 -6.71 -16.72
CA SER A 58 18.62 -7.17 -18.05
C SER A 58 19.80 -7.13 -19.03
N ASP A 59 20.02 -8.24 -19.69
CA ASP A 59 20.97 -8.39 -20.79
C ASP A 59 20.27 -8.39 -22.17
N ALA A 60 18.98 -8.03 -22.20
CA ALA A 60 18.17 -7.97 -23.39
C ALA A 60 18.71 -6.97 -24.41
N ASN A 61 18.51 -7.29 -25.68
CA ASN A 61 18.80 -6.39 -26.79
C ASN A 61 17.58 -5.51 -27.09
N LYS A 62 17.79 -4.28 -27.54
CA LYS A 62 16.74 -3.39 -27.99
C LYS A 62 16.04 -3.97 -29.21
N VAL A 63 14.74 -3.76 -29.32
CA VAL A 63 13.92 -4.09 -30.50
C VAL A 63 13.49 -2.79 -31.15
N LEU A 64 13.72 -2.68 -32.45
CA LEU A 64 13.50 -1.49 -33.26
C LEU A 64 12.37 -1.72 -34.26
N ASP A 65 11.57 -0.69 -34.52
CA ASP A 65 10.61 -0.67 -35.62
C ASP A 65 11.29 -0.38 -37.00
N SER A 66 10.48 -0.21 -38.03
CA SER A 66 10.93 0.15 -39.38
C SER A 66 11.66 1.49 -39.46
N ASP A 67 11.34 2.41 -38.54
CA ASP A 67 11.92 3.76 -38.46
C ASP A 67 13.13 3.83 -37.52
N LYS A 68 13.64 2.66 -37.07
CA LYS A 68 14.72 2.49 -36.11
C LYS A 68 14.44 3.07 -34.72
N LYS A 69 13.17 3.21 -34.34
CA LYS A 69 12.80 3.60 -32.99
C LYS A 69 12.74 2.36 -32.09
N VAL A 70 13.14 2.54 -30.82
CA VAL A 70 13.04 1.47 -29.81
C VAL A 70 11.58 1.27 -29.43
N VAL A 71 11.04 0.08 -29.71
CA VAL A 71 9.67 -0.35 -29.37
C VAL A 71 9.62 -1.27 -28.14
N GLY A 72 10.76 -1.76 -27.68
CA GLY A 72 10.89 -2.65 -26.54
C GLY A 72 12.24 -3.36 -26.52
N ASP A 73 12.27 -4.52 -25.91
CA ASP A 73 13.46 -5.37 -25.84
C ASP A 73 13.11 -6.84 -26.08
N THR A 74 14.16 -7.67 -26.24
CA THR A 74 14.02 -9.10 -26.56
C THR A 74 13.45 -9.95 -25.42
N HIS A 75 13.25 -9.41 -24.20
CA HIS A 75 12.55 -10.08 -23.12
C HIS A 75 11.07 -9.66 -23.03
N SER A 76 10.75 -8.44 -23.46
CA SER A 76 9.38 -7.91 -23.45
C SER A 76 8.59 -8.23 -24.70
N ILE A 77 9.27 -8.42 -25.86
CA ILE A 77 8.65 -8.70 -27.15
C ILE A 77 9.13 -10.08 -27.65
N ASP A 78 8.20 -10.99 -27.87
CA ASP A 78 8.50 -12.34 -28.35
C ASP A 78 8.88 -12.38 -29.85
N ASP A 79 9.52 -13.47 -30.27
CA ASP A 79 9.98 -13.65 -31.64
C ASP A 79 8.84 -13.70 -32.66
N ALA A 80 7.64 -14.10 -32.25
CA ALA A 80 6.48 -14.15 -33.13
C ALA A 80 5.98 -12.73 -33.43
N THR A 81 5.85 -11.89 -32.41
CA THR A 81 5.49 -10.47 -32.52
C THR A 81 6.54 -9.70 -33.32
N ILE A 82 7.84 -9.96 -33.09
CA ILE A 82 8.93 -9.31 -33.83
C ILE A 82 8.78 -9.60 -35.34
N LYS A 83 8.44 -10.83 -35.73
CA LYS A 83 8.24 -11.20 -37.12
C LYS A 83 6.94 -10.61 -37.72
N GLU A 84 5.85 -10.66 -36.97
CA GLU A 84 4.54 -10.16 -37.39
C GLU A 84 4.57 -8.66 -37.63
N GLN A 85 5.16 -7.90 -36.71
CA GLN A 85 5.25 -6.44 -36.78
C GLN A 85 6.44 -5.94 -37.61
N LYS A 86 7.26 -6.86 -38.16
CA LYS A 86 8.49 -6.55 -38.94
C LYS A 86 9.52 -5.73 -38.15
N TYR A 87 9.59 -5.96 -36.84
CA TYR A 87 10.61 -5.33 -36.00
C TYR A 87 11.99 -5.97 -36.23
N THR A 88 13.05 -5.24 -35.83
CA THR A 88 14.43 -5.70 -35.97
C THR A 88 15.09 -5.74 -34.59
N LYS A 89 15.78 -6.85 -34.29
CA LYS A 89 16.64 -6.93 -33.09
C LYS A 89 17.91 -6.10 -33.31
N SER A 90 18.20 -5.19 -32.41
CA SER A 90 19.45 -4.42 -32.40
C SER A 90 20.56 -5.22 -31.72
N ASP A 91 21.83 -4.94 -32.06
CA ASP A 91 22.98 -5.41 -31.29
C ASP A 91 23.20 -4.62 -30.01
N GLU A 92 22.52 -3.50 -29.85
CA GLU A 92 22.59 -2.67 -28.64
C GLU A 92 21.78 -3.29 -27.50
N LYS A 93 22.41 -3.41 -26.32
CA LYS A 93 21.74 -3.83 -25.11
C LYS A 93 20.93 -2.69 -24.47
N VAL A 94 19.87 -3.08 -23.75
CA VAL A 94 19.05 -2.12 -22.97
C VAL A 94 19.90 -1.42 -21.92
N ASN A 95 20.73 -2.18 -21.19
CA ASN A 95 21.72 -1.63 -20.26
C ASN A 95 23.07 -1.55 -20.98
N SER A 96 23.60 -0.33 -21.16
CA SER A 96 24.93 -0.17 -21.74
C SER A 96 26.01 -0.67 -20.76
N SER A 97 27.15 -1.14 -21.29
CA SER A 97 28.27 -1.57 -20.45
C SER A 97 28.79 -0.49 -19.51
N GLU A 98 28.66 0.78 -19.90
CA GLU A 98 29.05 1.94 -19.08
C GLU A 98 28.10 2.17 -17.90
N SER A 99 26.84 1.75 -18.02
CA SER A 99 25.85 1.87 -16.96
C SER A 99 25.98 0.78 -15.89
N LEU A 100 26.68 -0.32 -16.18
CA LEU A 100 26.87 -1.47 -15.28
C LEU A 100 27.95 -1.16 -14.24
N THR A 101 27.64 -0.32 -13.26
CA THR A 101 28.55 0.12 -12.20
C THR A 101 27.98 -0.20 -10.82
N GLU A 102 28.86 -0.43 -9.83
CA GLU A 102 28.45 -0.63 -8.44
C GLU A 102 27.57 0.52 -7.93
N GLN A 103 27.84 1.76 -8.35
CA GLN A 103 27.02 2.91 -7.97
C GLN A 103 25.59 2.80 -8.49
N ASN A 104 25.40 2.36 -9.74
CA ASN A 104 24.06 2.17 -10.31
C ASN A 104 23.35 0.96 -9.68
N TYR A 105 24.08 -0.08 -9.30
CA TYR A 105 23.51 -1.22 -8.55
C TYR A 105 23.00 -0.78 -7.18
N GLU A 106 23.79 -0.05 -6.40
CA GLU A 106 23.39 0.46 -5.09
C GLU A 106 22.22 1.47 -5.20
N LYS A 107 22.24 2.33 -6.22
CA LYS A 107 21.12 3.24 -6.49
C LYS A 107 19.84 2.47 -6.84
N SER A 108 19.92 1.44 -7.67
CA SER A 108 18.77 0.60 -8.01
C SER A 108 18.22 -0.11 -6.77
N LYS A 109 19.09 -0.67 -5.95
CA LYS A 109 18.73 -1.29 -4.67
C LYS A 109 17.98 -0.32 -3.77
N SER A 110 18.49 0.90 -3.60
CA SER A 110 17.88 1.94 -2.76
C SER A 110 16.47 2.32 -3.27
N ILE A 111 16.30 2.48 -4.59
CA ILE A 111 15.00 2.79 -5.20
C ILE A 111 14.01 1.64 -4.99
N ILE A 112 14.45 0.39 -5.17
CA ILE A 112 13.59 -0.79 -4.96
C ILE A 112 13.17 -0.88 -3.48
N GLU A 113 14.09 -0.63 -2.55
CA GLU A 113 13.81 -0.62 -1.12
C GLU A 113 12.79 0.47 -0.74
N GLU A 114 12.91 1.67 -1.31
CA GLU A 114 11.97 2.76 -1.14
C GLU A 114 10.58 2.41 -1.73
N ARG A 115 10.55 1.75 -2.91
CA ARG A 115 9.31 1.26 -3.52
C ARG A 115 8.60 0.26 -2.65
N LEU A 116 9.30 -0.75 -2.13
CA LEU A 116 8.75 -1.75 -1.21
C LEU A 116 8.11 -1.07 0.00
N SER A 117 8.83 -0.16 0.65
CA SER A 117 8.34 0.58 1.80
C SER A 117 7.10 1.43 1.47
N THR A 118 7.13 2.17 0.36
CA THR A 118 6.03 3.06 -0.05
C THR A 118 4.79 2.28 -0.51
N LEU A 119 4.97 1.09 -1.11
CA LEU A 119 3.87 0.18 -1.47
C LEU A 119 3.27 -0.55 -0.25
N GLY A 120 3.82 -0.31 0.96
CA GLY A 120 3.28 -0.83 2.22
C GLY A 120 3.86 -2.16 2.66
N VAL A 121 4.92 -2.66 2.04
CA VAL A 121 5.63 -3.86 2.49
C VAL A 121 6.48 -3.50 3.70
N GLN A 122 6.15 -4.03 4.86
CA GLN A 122 6.82 -3.70 6.13
C GLN A 122 7.87 -4.74 6.57
N ASP A 123 7.67 -6.01 6.19
CA ASP A 123 8.52 -7.13 6.57
C ASP A 123 9.19 -7.72 5.33
N TYR A 124 10.30 -7.16 4.90
CA TYR A 124 11.05 -7.67 3.75
C TYR A 124 12.53 -7.88 4.07
N ASN A 125 13.14 -8.82 3.37
CA ASN A 125 14.59 -8.92 3.28
C ASN A 125 15.03 -8.54 1.88
N LEU A 126 16.00 -7.67 1.78
CA LEU A 126 16.60 -7.27 0.52
C LEU A 126 18.13 -7.35 0.62
N SER A 127 18.72 -8.11 -0.28
CA SER A 127 20.18 -8.21 -0.41
C SER A 127 20.57 -8.08 -1.88
N MET A 128 21.83 -7.73 -2.13
CA MET A 128 22.34 -7.52 -3.48
C MET A 128 23.74 -8.09 -3.61
N ASP A 129 23.98 -8.77 -4.69
CA ASP A 129 25.33 -9.12 -5.13
C ASP A 129 25.97 -7.91 -5.84
N LYS A 130 27.05 -7.38 -5.26
CA LYS A 130 27.73 -6.19 -5.77
C LYS A 130 28.46 -6.39 -7.10
N GLN A 131 28.79 -7.65 -7.45
CA GLN A 131 29.50 -7.95 -8.69
C GLN A 131 28.57 -8.01 -9.89
N SER A 132 27.42 -8.68 -9.72
CA SER A 132 26.44 -8.88 -10.80
C SER A 132 25.29 -7.87 -10.78
N GLY A 133 25.10 -7.13 -9.68
CA GLY A 133 23.93 -6.28 -9.46
C GLY A 133 22.64 -7.07 -9.23
N THR A 134 22.72 -8.40 -9.04
CA THR A 134 21.53 -9.23 -8.78
C THR A 134 20.94 -8.91 -7.42
N ILE A 135 19.63 -8.66 -7.36
CA ILE A 135 18.91 -8.30 -6.13
C ILE A 135 18.00 -9.45 -5.73
N TYR A 136 18.14 -9.87 -4.47
CA TYR A 136 17.33 -10.92 -3.84
C TYR A 136 16.36 -10.27 -2.88
N ILE A 137 15.06 -10.54 -3.05
CA ILE A 137 13.99 -9.94 -2.26
C ILE A 137 13.12 -11.05 -1.70
N GLN A 138 12.79 -10.94 -0.42
CA GLN A 138 11.78 -11.78 0.23
C GLN A 138 10.75 -10.89 0.88
N ILE A 139 9.48 -11.03 0.48
CA ILE A 139 8.33 -10.27 0.99
C ILE A 139 7.25 -11.23 1.48
N PRO A 140 6.47 -10.87 2.52
CA PRO A 140 5.33 -11.68 2.96
C PRO A 140 4.34 -11.89 1.81
N GLU A 141 3.75 -13.07 1.74
CA GLU A 141 2.68 -13.31 0.77
C GLU A 141 1.36 -12.74 1.28
N ASP A 142 0.79 -11.79 0.53
CA ASP A 142 -0.51 -11.19 0.82
C ASP A 142 -1.21 -10.69 -0.47
N SER A 143 -2.34 -10.01 -0.33
CA SER A 143 -3.14 -9.52 -1.47
C SER A 143 -2.44 -8.47 -2.34
N ILE A 144 -1.39 -7.82 -1.84
CA ILE A 144 -0.64 -6.81 -2.60
C ILE A 144 0.62 -7.36 -3.27
N THR A 145 1.02 -8.61 -2.98
CA THR A 145 2.30 -9.19 -3.41
C THR A 145 2.48 -9.14 -4.92
N ASP A 146 1.51 -9.59 -5.71
CA ASP A 146 1.61 -9.59 -7.17
C ASP A 146 1.72 -8.17 -7.73
N ARG A 147 1.01 -7.21 -7.14
CA ARG A 147 1.13 -5.79 -7.49
C ARG A 147 2.54 -5.26 -7.21
N VAL A 148 3.10 -5.59 -6.07
CA VAL A 148 4.46 -5.20 -5.69
C VAL A 148 5.46 -5.77 -6.70
N VAL A 149 5.40 -7.07 -6.97
CA VAL A 149 6.29 -7.77 -7.93
C VAL A 149 6.26 -7.10 -9.30
N ASN A 150 5.07 -6.80 -9.83
CA ASN A 150 4.93 -6.19 -11.15
C ASN A 150 5.46 -4.75 -11.23
N ASN A 151 5.52 -4.04 -10.10
CA ASN A 151 5.88 -2.63 -10.08
C ASN A 151 7.32 -2.33 -9.63
N ILE A 152 7.97 -3.21 -8.87
CA ILE A 152 9.34 -2.95 -8.38
C ILE A 152 10.38 -2.87 -9.50
N VAL A 153 10.14 -3.56 -10.63
CA VAL A 153 11.06 -3.59 -11.80
C VAL A 153 10.79 -2.50 -12.84
N GLN A 154 9.67 -1.77 -12.72
CA GLN A 154 9.35 -0.70 -13.67
C GLN A 154 10.38 0.42 -13.59
N THR A 155 10.74 1.01 -14.75
CA THR A 155 11.75 2.08 -14.77
C THR A 155 11.33 3.30 -13.96
N GLY A 156 10.04 3.65 -13.96
CA GLY A 156 9.51 4.85 -13.30
C GLY A 156 9.87 6.14 -14.04
N SER A 157 10.24 6.05 -15.32
CA SER A 157 10.50 7.20 -16.16
C SER A 157 9.21 7.92 -16.56
N VAL A 158 9.29 9.23 -16.73
CA VAL A 158 8.21 10.08 -17.26
C VAL A 158 8.72 10.77 -18.51
N GLU A 159 7.94 10.75 -19.57
CA GLU A 159 8.20 11.53 -20.77
C GLU A 159 6.89 12.10 -21.32
N LEU A 160 6.88 13.39 -21.67
CA LEU A 160 5.80 14.02 -22.41
C LEU A 160 6.26 14.22 -23.84
N LYS A 161 5.62 13.58 -24.80
CA LYS A 161 6.00 13.56 -26.22
C LYS A 161 4.87 14.08 -27.11
N ASP A 162 5.23 14.49 -28.32
CA ASP A 162 4.24 14.70 -29.37
C ASP A 162 3.51 13.38 -29.69
N SER A 163 2.19 13.42 -29.88
CA SER A 163 1.40 12.21 -30.13
C SER A 163 1.64 11.57 -31.50
N LYS A 164 2.18 12.34 -32.47
CA LYS A 164 2.47 11.87 -33.84
C LYS A 164 3.97 11.66 -34.07
N ASP A 165 4.82 12.33 -33.28
CA ASP A 165 6.28 12.30 -33.43
C ASP A 165 6.95 12.03 -32.09
N ASP A 166 7.06 10.75 -31.71
CA ASP A 166 7.70 10.31 -30.47
C ASP A 166 9.15 10.76 -30.29
N SER A 167 9.80 11.25 -31.38
CA SER A 167 11.15 11.82 -31.29
C SER A 167 11.18 13.19 -30.61
N LYS A 168 10.03 13.88 -30.56
CA LYS A 168 9.89 15.16 -29.87
C LYS A 168 9.49 14.96 -28.44
N VAL A 169 10.48 14.95 -27.55
CA VAL A 169 10.29 14.84 -26.10
C VAL A 169 10.38 16.23 -25.49
N TYR A 170 9.30 16.67 -24.87
CA TYR A 170 9.19 17.99 -24.24
C TYR A 170 9.57 18.01 -22.78
N LEU A 171 9.12 16.99 -22.02
CA LEU A 171 9.43 16.84 -20.61
C LEU A 171 9.94 15.42 -20.32
N LYS A 172 10.86 15.34 -19.37
CA LYS A 172 11.45 14.10 -18.89
C LYS A 172 11.34 13.99 -17.37
N SER A 173 11.71 12.84 -16.82
CA SER A 173 11.70 12.58 -15.38
C SER A 173 12.43 13.62 -14.54
N GLU A 174 13.50 14.25 -15.08
CA GLU A 174 14.26 15.33 -14.42
C GLU A 174 13.45 16.60 -14.19
N ASN A 175 12.40 16.81 -15.00
CA ASN A 175 11.49 17.94 -14.86
C ASN A 175 10.38 17.67 -13.83
N LEU A 176 10.14 16.41 -13.44
CA LEU A 176 9.13 16.06 -12.45
C LEU A 176 9.63 16.38 -11.03
N LYS A 177 8.87 17.18 -10.30
CA LYS A 177 9.14 17.53 -8.90
C LYS A 177 8.41 16.59 -7.93
N LYS A 178 7.15 16.28 -8.22
CA LYS A 178 6.29 15.46 -7.36
C LYS A 178 5.06 14.98 -8.10
N ALA A 179 4.61 13.75 -7.76
CA ALA A 179 3.32 13.20 -8.15
C ALA A 179 2.43 13.01 -6.91
N ARG A 180 1.10 13.16 -7.07
CA ARG A 180 0.10 12.97 -6.00
C ARG A 180 -1.17 12.38 -6.58
N VAL A 181 -1.95 11.68 -5.75
CA VAL A 181 -3.32 11.27 -6.08
C VAL A 181 -4.28 12.32 -5.54
N LEU A 182 -5.20 12.78 -6.37
CA LEU A 182 -6.29 13.70 -6.01
C LEU A 182 -7.64 13.05 -6.27
N TYR A 183 -8.64 13.47 -5.52
CA TYR A 183 -10.02 13.00 -5.63
C TYR A 183 -10.94 14.18 -5.88
N SER A 184 -11.88 14.01 -6.80
CA SER A 184 -12.94 14.99 -7.07
C SER A 184 -14.30 14.31 -7.00
N GLN A 185 -15.25 14.95 -6.33
CA GLN A 185 -16.63 14.48 -6.29
C GLN A 185 -17.38 15.04 -7.49
N GLU A 186 -17.86 14.14 -8.34
CA GLU A 186 -18.67 14.46 -9.52
C GLU A 186 -20.10 13.92 -9.37
N SER A 187 -21.01 14.32 -10.26
CA SER A 187 -22.40 13.87 -10.24
C SER A 187 -22.55 12.34 -10.39
N SER A 188 -21.63 11.70 -11.10
CA SER A 188 -21.60 10.25 -11.35
C SER A 188 -20.79 9.46 -10.32
N GLY A 189 -20.22 10.11 -9.29
CA GLY A 189 -19.41 9.48 -8.26
C GLY A 189 -18.08 10.17 -8.00
N THR A 190 -17.13 9.45 -7.43
CA THR A 190 -15.78 9.96 -7.18
C THR A 190 -14.88 9.68 -8.38
N ALA A 191 -14.21 10.71 -8.88
CA ALA A 191 -13.15 10.63 -9.88
C ALA A 191 -11.78 10.63 -9.20
N VAL A 192 -10.85 9.85 -9.76
CA VAL A 192 -9.44 9.75 -9.29
C VAL A 192 -8.55 10.40 -10.32
N TYR A 193 -7.73 11.33 -9.86
CA TYR A 193 -6.77 12.06 -10.69
C TYR A 193 -5.36 11.83 -10.19
N MET A 194 -4.42 11.83 -11.11
CA MET A 194 -2.99 11.92 -10.84
C MET A 194 -2.52 13.34 -11.14
N ASN A 195 -2.06 14.04 -10.13
CA ASN A 195 -1.49 15.39 -10.25
C ASN A 195 0.03 15.28 -10.37
N LEU A 196 0.57 15.75 -11.46
CA LEU A 196 2.01 15.83 -11.73
C LEU A 196 2.45 17.28 -11.59
N GLN A 197 3.35 17.55 -10.65
CA GLN A 197 3.96 18.85 -10.45
C GLN A 197 5.37 18.86 -11.00
N PHE A 198 5.67 19.80 -11.89
CA PHE A 198 6.97 19.96 -12.53
C PHE A 198 7.81 21.07 -11.87
N ASN A 199 9.12 21.06 -12.12
CA ASN A 199 10.04 22.10 -11.71
C ASN A 199 9.85 23.36 -12.58
N ASN A 200 10.65 24.41 -12.35
CA ASN A 200 10.50 25.69 -13.07
C ASN A 200 10.67 25.53 -14.60
N GLU A 201 11.63 24.74 -15.03
CA GLU A 201 11.88 24.47 -16.45
C GLU A 201 10.68 23.72 -17.08
N GLY A 202 10.16 22.69 -16.39
CA GLY A 202 8.97 21.97 -16.83
C GLY A 202 7.72 22.85 -16.84
N LYS A 203 7.59 23.78 -15.88
CA LYS A 203 6.51 24.76 -15.86
C LYS A 203 6.53 25.67 -17.08
N ASP A 204 7.70 26.22 -17.42
CA ASP A 204 7.85 27.12 -18.58
C ASP A 204 7.58 26.36 -19.89
N THR A 205 8.04 25.12 -19.98
CA THR A 205 7.74 24.22 -21.11
C THR A 205 6.25 23.96 -21.26
N LEU A 206 5.55 23.57 -20.16
CA LEU A 206 4.10 23.34 -20.20
C LEU A 206 3.31 24.57 -20.60
N LYS A 207 3.69 25.74 -20.06
CA LYS A 207 3.06 27.00 -20.43
C LYS A 207 3.19 27.25 -21.93
N ASN A 208 4.38 27.10 -22.47
CA ASN A 208 4.65 27.32 -23.90
C ASN A 208 3.86 26.32 -24.79
N LEU A 209 3.80 25.05 -24.42
CA LEU A 209 3.02 24.02 -25.15
C LEU A 209 1.52 24.32 -25.11
N SER A 210 0.97 24.68 -23.96
CA SER A 210 -0.47 24.93 -23.76
C SER A 210 -0.94 26.25 -24.38
N GLU A 211 -0.07 27.23 -24.51
CA GLU A 211 -0.40 28.53 -25.13
C GLU A 211 -0.35 28.51 -26.66
N ASN A 212 0.54 27.70 -27.26
CA ASN A 212 0.87 27.78 -28.66
C ASN A 212 0.48 26.53 -29.46
N GLU A 213 1.24 25.42 -29.29
CA GLU A 213 1.16 24.30 -30.27
C GLU A 213 0.07 23.32 -29.99
N TYR A 214 -0.34 23.15 -28.71
CA TYR A 214 -1.22 22.05 -28.27
C TYR A 214 -2.50 22.55 -27.60
N LYS A 215 -2.88 23.79 -27.90
CA LYS A 215 -4.15 24.38 -27.45
C LYS A 215 -5.32 23.69 -28.15
N THR A 216 -6.38 23.38 -27.40
CA THR A 216 -7.62 22.85 -27.97
C THR A 216 -8.23 23.87 -28.92
N LEU A 217 -8.47 23.44 -30.17
CA LEU A 217 -9.19 24.24 -31.14
C LEU A 217 -10.68 24.29 -30.77
N PRO A 218 -11.35 25.45 -30.85
CA PRO A 218 -12.79 25.51 -30.64
C PRO A 218 -13.51 24.60 -31.66
N GLU A 219 -14.44 23.79 -31.17
CA GLU A 219 -15.32 23.02 -32.04
C GLU A 219 -16.07 23.99 -32.96
N THR A 220 -15.84 23.87 -34.27
CA THR A 220 -16.66 24.54 -35.26
C THR A 220 -18.04 23.88 -35.21
N THR A 221 -18.97 24.53 -34.53
CA THR A 221 -20.38 24.17 -34.58
C THR A 221 -20.82 24.31 -36.04
N GLU A 222 -21.05 23.22 -36.72
CA GLU A 222 -21.81 23.21 -37.95
C GLU A 222 -23.24 23.64 -37.53
N GLU A 223 -23.61 24.91 -37.76
CA GLU A 223 -25.00 25.35 -37.74
C GLU A 223 -25.70 24.61 -38.89
N ASP A 224 -26.50 23.62 -38.53
CA ASP A 224 -27.53 23.05 -39.39
C ASP A 224 -28.51 24.16 -39.79
N THR A 225 -28.21 24.84 -40.87
CA THR A 225 -29.20 25.68 -41.56
C THR A 225 -30.07 24.73 -42.42
N GLU A 226 -31.15 24.25 -41.78
CA GLU A 226 -32.31 23.79 -42.54
C GLU A 226 -32.82 24.94 -43.38
N THR A 227 -32.60 24.92 -44.68
CA THR A 227 -33.31 25.80 -45.61
C THR A 227 -34.02 24.92 -46.65
N ASP A 228 -35.31 25.09 -46.53
CA ASP A 228 -36.39 24.55 -47.34
C ASP A 228 -36.20 24.71 -48.87
N SER A 229 -36.57 23.66 -49.54
CA SER A 229 -36.97 23.41 -50.93
C SER A 229 -37.01 24.52 -51.99
N ASN A 230 -36.63 24.04 -53.19
CA ASN A 230 -37.04 24.41 -54.54
C ASN A 230 -36.39 25.61 -55.23
N LYS A 231 -35.46 25.32 -56.14
CA LYS A 231 -35.62 25.63 -57.58
C LYS A 231 -34.50 25.07 -58.44
N GLU A 232 -34.98 24.59 -59.57
CA GLU A 232 -34.19 24.02 -60.67
C GLU A 232 -33.26 25.03 -61.40
N THR A 233 -32.26 24.39 -62.09
CA THR A 233 -31.51 24.79 -63.29
C THR A 233 -30.38 25.82 -63.17
N GLU A 234 -29.19 25.43 -63.42
CA GLU A 234 -28.37 25.51 -64.63
C GLU A 234 -26.88 25.25 -64.29
N LYS A 235 -26.25 24.56 -65.18
CA LYS A 235 -24.82 24.25 -65.19
C LYS A 235 -23.95 25.51 -65.28
N ASP A 236 -22.89 25.58 -64.47
CA ASP A 236 -21.65 26.10 -64.96
C ASP A 236 -20.46 25.43 -64.29
N ASP A 237 -19.54 24.90 -65.08
CA ASP A 237 -18.27 24.28 -64.76
C ASP A 237 -17.31 25.33 -64.25
N ASN A 238 -16.86 25.20 -62.97
CA ASN A 238 -15.53 25.48 -62.44
C ASN A 238 -15.63 25.67 -60.90
N LYS A 239 -15.45 24.59 -60.19
CA LYS A 239 -15.02 24.64 -58.79
C LYS A 239 -13.71 23.93 -58.66
N GLU A 240 -12.66 24.69 -58.55
CA GLU A 240 -11.41 24.24 -57.94
C GLU A 240 -11.73 23.61 -56.59
N ASP A 241 -11.40 22.35 -56.48
CA ASP A 241 -11.49 21.54 -55.29
C ASP A 241 -10.46 22.07 -54.27
N LYS A 242 -10.84 23.08 -53.50
CA LYS A 242 -10.13 23.43 -52.28
C LYS A 242 -10.48 22.38 -51.25
N THR A 243 -9.70 21.36 -51.21
CA THR A 243 -9.60 20.45 -50.04
C THR A 243 -9.15 21.34 -48.88
N GLU A 244 -10.08 21.79 -48.05
CA GLU A 244 -9.74 22.35 -46.75
C GLU A 244 -9.11 21.21 -45.98
N GLU A 245 -7.78 21.22 -45.88
CA GLU A 245 -7.08 20.41 -44.88
C GLU A 245 -7.61 20.85 -43.51
N LYS A 246 -8.50 20.02 -42.92
CA LYS A 246 -8.86 20.13 -41.50
C LYS A 246 -7.54 20.10 -40.74
N GLU A 247 -7.13 21.20 -40.15
CA GLU A 247 -5.97 21.26 -39.26
C GLU A 247 -6.23 20.24 -38.13
N GLU A 248 -5.59 19.08 -38.22
CA GLU A 248 -5.68 18.06 -37.20
C GLU A 248 -5.07 18.60 -35.89
N GLN A 249 -5.88 18.62 -34.86
CA GLN A 249 -5.49 19.06 -33.52
C GLN A 249 -4.25 18.31 -33.03
N LYS A 250 -3.19 19.04 -32.72
CA LYS A 250 -1.97 18.48 -32.14
C LYS A 250 -2.24 18.06 -30.69
N LYS A 251 -1.74 16.91 -30.30
CA LYS A 251 -1.88 16.32 -28.98
C LYS A 251 -0.53 15.90 -28.43
N VAL A 252 -0.39 15.93 -27.11
CA VAL A 252 0.78 15.39 -26.40
C VAL A 252 0.38 14.08 -25.71
N THR A 253 1.29 13.13 -25.69
CA THR A 253 1.12 11.85 -24.98
C THR A 253 2.08 11.76 -23.82
N LEU A 254 1.56 11.44 -22.66
CA LEU A 254 2.34 11.14 -21.47
C LEU A 254 2.70 9.66 -21.45
N TYR A 255 3.97 9.38 -21.35
CA TYR A 255 4.53 8.06 -21.17
C TYR A 255 5.05 7.90 -19.72
N ILE A 256 4.76 6.75 -19.11
CA ILE A 256 5.30 6.35 -17.81
C ILE A 256 5.89 4.95 -17.97
N SER A 257 7.16 4.78 -17.61
CA SER A 257 7.90 3.53 -17.80
C SER A 257 7.76 2.96 -19.22
N GLU A 258 7.91 3.82 -20.22
CA GLU A 258 7.80 3.51 -21.68
C GLU A 258 6.35 3.16 -22.14
N THR A 259 5.35 3.18 -21.24
CA THR A 259 3.95 2.92 -21.58
C THR A 259 3.17 4.21 -21.73
N ALA A 260 2.42 4.39 -22.81
CA ALA A 260 1.52 5.52 -23.01
C ALA A 260 0.36 5.44 -22.01
N VAL A 261 0.19 6.48 -21.20
CA VAL A 261 -0.84 6.55 -20.15
C VAL A 261 -2.05 7.35 -20.61
N THR A 262 -1.80 8.51 -21.22
CA THR A 262 -2.86 9.40 -21.71
C THR A 262 -2.35 10.30 -22.82
N THR A 263 -3.27 10.69 -23.70
CA THR A 263 -3.04 11.65 -24.77
C THR A 263 -4.01 12.81 -24.59
N THR A 264 -3.51 14.03 -24.56
CA THR A 264 -4.33 15.22 -24.29
C THR A 264 -3.89 16.42 -25.11
N SER A 265 -4.78 17.39 -25.25
CA SER A 265 -4.54 18.78 -25.61
C SER A 265 -4.87 19.68 -24.41
N PHE A 266 -4.58 20.96 -24.48
CA PHE A 266 -4.78 21.89 -23.38
C PHE A 266 -5.91 22.88 -23.72
N ASP A 267 -6.96 22.95 -22.90
CA ASP A 267 -8.08 23.89 -23.06
C ASP A 267 -7.67 25.31 -22.66
N GLU A 268 -6.79 25.40 -21.65
CA GLU A 268 -6.31 26.66 -21.09
C GLU A 268 -4.79 26.62 -20.88
N PRO A 269 -4.10 27.78 -20.86
CA PRO A 269 -2.68 27.85 -20.55
C PRO A 269 -2.35 27.29 -19.17
N VAL A 270 -1.36 26.40 -19.07
CA VAL A 270 -0.92 25.76 -17.82
C VAL A 270 0.09 26.66 -17.12
N GLU A 271 -0.38 27.61 -16.34
CA GLU A 271 0.48 28.56 -15.61
C GLU A 271 1.03 28.00 -14.29
N THR A 272 0.39 26.97 -13.73
CA THR A 272 0.76 26.41 -12.41
C THR A 272 1.97 25.49 -12.47
N GLY A 273 2.30 24.95 -13.66
CA GLY A 273 3.30 23.89 -13.83
C GLY A 273 2.81 22.55 -13.29
N THR A 274 1.49 22.34 -13.24
CA THR A 274 0.86 21.09 -12.83
C THR A 274 -0.08 20.57 -13.91
N ILE A 275 -0.14 19.24 -14.06
CA ILE A 275 -1.11 18.58 -14.94
C ILE A 275 -1.92 17.61 -14.08
N ASP A 276 -3.25 17.66 -14.20
CA ASP A 276 -4.18 16.74 -13.58
C ASP A 276 -4.65 15.72 -14.63
N LEU A 277 -4.28 14.48 -14.43
CA LEU A 277 -4.59 13.38 -15.34
C LEU A 277 -5.68 12.51 -14.73
N ARG A 278 -6.79 12.37 -15.42
CA ARG A 278 -7.89 11.49 -14.99
C ARG A 278 -7.47 10.03 -15.19
N MET A 279 -7.52 9.25 -14.10
CA MET A 279 -7.10 7.85 -14.12
C MET A 279 -8.20 6.89 -14.56
N ALA A 280 -9.46 7.23 -14.29
CA ALA A 280 -10.63 6.45 -14.67
C ALA A 280 -11.89 7.32 -14.71
N GLN A 281 -12.96 6.80 -15.30
CA GLN A 281 -14.29 7.40 -15.21
C GLN A 281 -14.72 7.47 -13.74
N SER A 282 -15.46 8.54 -13.38
CA SER A 282 -16.02 8.66 -12.02
C SER A 282 -16.94 7.48 -11.71
N SER A 283 -16.80 6.91 -10.52
CA SER A 283 -17.57 5.75 -10.11
C SER A 283 -18.09 5.92 -8.70
N SER A 284 -19.31 5.40 -8.48
CA SER A 284 -19.90 5.19 -7.16
C SER A 284 -19.73 3.73 -6.70
N ASP A 285 -19.21 2.85 -7.56
CA ASP A 285 -18.88 1.48 -7.25
C ASP A 285 -17.59 1.44 -6.44
N PRO A 286 -17.60 0.92 -5.19
CA PRO A 286 -16.44 0.86 -4.32
C PRO A 286 -15.27 0.07 -4.93
N ASP A 287 -15.53 -1.03 -5.65
CA ASP A 287 -14.48 -1.91 -6.18
C ASP A 287 -13.77 -1.26 -7.37
N ALA A 288 -14.52 -0.61 -8.27
CA ALA A 288 -13.96 0.16 -9.37
C ALA A 288 -13.15 1.36 -8.86
N LEU A 289 -13.64 2.03 -7.80
CA LEU A 289 -12.94 3.13 -7.16
C LEU A 289 -11.65 2.67 -6.49
N GLU A 290 -11.67 1.56 -5.74
CA GLU A 290 -10.49 1.00 -5.08
C GLU A 290 -9.42 0.60 -6.11
N THR A 291 -9.83 0.00 -7.24
CA THR A 291 -8.93 -0.34 -8.35
C THR A 291 -8.26 0.91 -8.93
N SER A 292 -9.04 1.97 -9.16
CA SER A 292 -8.54 3.24 -9.71
C SER A 292 -7.58 3.95 -8.75
N ILE A 293 -7.92 3.99 -7.46
CA ILE A 293 -7.06 4.53 -6.39
C ILE A 293 -5.75 3.76 -6.32
N THR A 294 -5.84 2.43 -6.29
CA THR A 294 -4.68 1.55 -6.17
C THR A 294 -3.74 1.70 -7.37
N SER A 295 -4.27 1.80 -8.58
CA SER A 295 -3.49 2.04 -9.81
C SER A 295 -2.81 3.40 -9.76
N ALA A 296 -3.54 4.46 -9.41
CA ALA A 296 -2.99 5.81 -9.28
C ALA A 296 -1.88 5.88 -8.21
N GLN A 297 -2.11 5.28 -7.03
CA GLN A 297 -1.11 5.24 -5.96
C GLN A 297 0.16 4.48 -6.38
N THR A 298 0.01 3.40 -7.12
CA THR A 298 1.14 2.63 -7.63
C THR A 298 1.99 3.46 -8.58
N ILE A 299 1.38 4.12 -9.56
CA ILE A 299 2.08 4.98 -10.50
C ILE A 299 2.75 6.15 -9.76
N VAL A 300 2.03 6.82 -8.86
CA VAL A 300 2.58 7.92 -8.04
C VAL A 300 3.78 7.46 -7.21
N THR A 301 3.75 6.24 -6.69
CA THR A 301 4.89 5.65 -5.98
C THR A 301 6.09 5.50 -6.90
N LEU A 302 5.91 4.92 -8.08
CA LEU A 302 6.98 4.76 -9.07
C LEU A 302 7.62 6.11 -9.42
N LEU A 303 6.81 7.14 -9.64
CA LEU A 303 7.26 8.47 -10.04
C LEU A 303 8.03 9.18 -8.92
N ASN A 304 7.58 9.07 -7.68
CA ASN A 304 8.21 9.74 -6.54
C ASN A 304 9.47 9.05 -6.03
N THR A 305 9.62 7.74 -6.23
CA THR A 305 10.81 6.97 -5.83
C THR A 305 11.96 7.08 -6.81
N GLY A 306 11.70 7.70 -7.97
CA GLY A 306 12.71 7.98 -8.98
C GLY A 306 12.92 6.88 -10.00
N VAL A 307 13.75 7.21 -11.00
CA VAL A 307 14.01 6.34 -12.16
C VAL A 307 15.09 5.32 -11.81
N LEU A 308 14.81 4.04 -12.08
CA LEU A 308 15.81 2.99 -12.01
C LEU A 308 16.91 3.25 -13.05
N PRO A 309 18.18 3.34 -12.65
CA PRO A 309 19.30 3.57 -13.58
C PRO A 309 19.56 2.37 -14.49
N LEU A 310 19.03 1.20 -14.11
CA LEU A 310 19.19 -0.06 -14.84
C LEU A 310 17.84 -0.73 -15.00
N LYS A 311 17.64 -1.40 -16.14
CA LYS A 311 16.48 -2.27 -16.36
C LYS A 311 16.77 -3.63 -15.77
N TYR A 312 15.83 -4.14 -14.96
CA TYR A 312 15.88 -5.45 -14.32
C TYR A 312 14.82 -6.37 -14.90
N ASN A 313 15.12 -7.66 -14.94
CA ASN A 313 14.17 -8.72 -15.23
C ASN A 313 13.93 -9.56 -13.98
N ILE A 314 12.71 -10.05 -13.84
CA ILE A 314 12.37 -11.03 -12.80
C ILE A 314 12.84 -12.39 -13.30
N GLU A 315 13.92 -12.91 -12.73
CA GLU A 315 14.44 -14.24 -13.05
C GLU A 315 13.69 -15.33 -12.31
N GLU A 316 13.40 -15.08 -11.02
CA GLU A 316 12.64 -15.98 -10.17
C GLU A 316 11.56 -15.22 -9.42
N ASN A 317 10.40 -15.85 -9.31
CA ASN A 317 9.24 -15.36 -8.57
C ASN A 317 8.50 -16.58 -8.00
N GLN A 318 8.94 -17.03 -6.81
CA GLN A 318 8.48 -18.29 -6.24
C GLN A 318 7.83 -18.05 -4.88
N TYR A 319 6.69 -18.70 -4.66
CA TYR A 319 6.10 -18.78 -3.33
C TYR A 319 6.84 -19.82 -2.48
N VAL A 320 7.42 -19.38 -1.39
CA VAL A 320 8.06 -20.24 -0.40
C VAL A 320 7.13 -20.39 0.81
N LYS A 321 6.67 -21.61 1.01
CA LYS A 321 5.82 -21.93 2.15
C LYS A 321 6.63 -21.83 3.44
N THR A 322 6.01 -21.30 4.49
CA THR A 322 6.63 -21.27 5.83
C THR A 322 7.00 -22.67 6.33
N ASP A 323 8.14 -22.79 6.98
CA ASP A 323 8.55 -24.02 7.68
C ASP A 323 7.65 -24.29 8.90
N ILE A 324 7.03 -23.25 9.45
CA ILE A 324 6.13 -23.34 10.59
C ILE A 324 4.74 -23.72 10.10
N LYS A 325 4.37 -24.99 10.29
CA LYS A 325 3.04 -25.45 9.95
C LYS A 325 1.98 -24.67 10.73
N SER A 326 0.91 -24.24 10.08
CA SER A 326 -0.23 -23.56 10.71
C SER A 326 -0.83 -24.37 11.88
N GLU A 327 -0.74 -25.70 11.81
CA GLU A 327 -1.11 -26.61 12.90
C GLU A 327 -0.25 -26.42 14.15
N THR A 328 1.04 -26.14 14.01
CA THR A 328 1.95 -25.90 15.14
C THR A 328 1.55 -24.61 15.86
N VAL A 329 1.30 -23.53 15.13
CA VAL A 329 0.82 -22.27 15.71
C VAL A 329 -0.51 -22.46 16.42
N ARG A 330 -1.47 -23.15 15.77
CA ARG A 330 -2.77 -23.48 16.37
C ARG A 330 -2.61 -24.27 17.66
N ASN A 331 -1.74 -25.28 17.69
CA ASN A 331 -1.51 -26.12 18.86
C ASN A 331 -0.87 -25.31 20.01
N VAL A 332 0.06 -24.37 19.71
CA VAL A 332 0.63 -23.46 20.71
C VAL A 332 -0.47 -22.58 21.30
N ILE A 333 -1.30 -21.94 20.45
CA ILE A 333 -2.41 -21.09 20.91
C ILE A 333 -3.39 -21.90 21.78
N LEU A 334 -3.70 -23.14 21.39
CA LEU A 334 -4.59 -24.01 22.14
C LEU A 334 -3.98 -24.39 23.51
N ALA A 335 -2.70 -24.75 23.55
CA ALA A 335 -2.00 -25.06 24.80
C ALA A 335 -1.98 -23.86 25.76
N VAL A 336 -1.66 -22.66 25.23
CA VAL A 336 -1.70 -21.40 26.00
C VAL A 336 -3.12 -21.11 26.51
N SER A 337 -4.14 -21.32 25.69
CA SER A 337 -5.54 -21.12 26.09
C SER A 337 -5.97 -22.06 27.23
N ILE A 338 -5.51 -23.30 27.22
CA ILE A 338 -5.74 -24.26 28.31
C ILE A 338 -5.06 -23.78 29.59
N VAL A 339 -3.80 -23.35 29.51
CA VAL A 339 -3.08 -22.84 30.69
C VAL A 339 -3.80 -21.61 31.27
N ILE A 340 -4.21 -20.67 30.42
CA ILE A 340 -4.98 -19.50 30.85
C ILE A 340 -6.28 -19.91 31.52
N ALA A 341 -7.02 -20.87 30.94
CA ALA A 341 -8.27 -21.38 31.55
C ALA A 341 -8.03 -21.92 32.96
N ILE A 342 -6.98 -22.72 33.17
CA ILE A 342 -6.61 -23.26 34.49
C ILE A 342 -6.30 -22.12 35.46
N MET A 343 -5.52 -21.08 35.00
CA MET A 343 -5.19 -19.92 35.80
C MET A 343 -6.43 -19.11 36.21
N LEU A 344 -7.39 -18.93 35.30
CA LEU A 344 -8.66 -18.26 35.58
C LEU A 344 -9.55 -19.04 36.56
N ILE A 345 -9.61 -20.36 36.41
CA ILE A 345 -10.33 -21.26 37.37
C ILE A 345 -9.72 -21.14 38.78
N TYR A 346 -8.38 -21.09 38.88
CA TYR A 346 -7.70 -20.87 40.16
C TYR A 346 -8.07 -19.53 40.76
N MET A 347 -8.12 -18.44 39.96
CA MET A 347 -8.51 -17.12 40.41
C MET A 347 -9.96 -17.08 40.92
N ILE A 348 -10.90 -17.77 40.25
CA ILE A 348 -12.29 -17.90 40.68
C ILE A 348 -12.37 -18.66 42.03
N LYS A 349 -11.68 -19.80 42.17
CA LYS A 349 -11.67 -20.59 43.42
C LYS A 349 -11.13 -19.77 44.58
N LYS A 350 -10.05 -19.00 44.39
CA LYS A 350 -9.38 -18.24 45.44
C LYS A 350 -10.17 -17.02 45.87
N TYR A 351 -10.77 -16.27 44.94
CA TYR A 351 -11.40 -14.96 45.21
C TYR A 351 -12.93 -14.95 45.08
N LYS A 352 -13.55 -16.11 44.80
CA LYS A 352 -15.00 -16.29 44.70
C LYS A 352 -15.64 -15.25 43.73
N THR A 353 -16.63 -14.51 44.18
CA THR A 353 -17.36 -13.51 43.35
C THR A 353 -16.45 -12.47 42.70
N ARG A 354 -15.46 -11.96 43.46
CA ARG A 354 -14.47 -11.02 42.90
C ARG A 354 -13.60 -11.71 41.85
N GLY A 355 -13.29 -13.00 42.02
CA GLY A 355 -12.57 -13.81 41.05
C GLY A 355 -13.33 -13.96 39.73
N ILE A 356 -14.66 -14.16 39.78
CA ILE A 356 -15.50 -14.20 38.59
C ILE A 356 -15.46 -12.87 37.82
N LEU A 357 -15.62 -11.75 38.53
CA LEU A 357 -15.58 -10.43 37.89
C LEU A 357 -14.20 -10.11 37.30
N ALA A 358 -13.12 -10.49 37.99
CA ALA A 358 -11.77 -10.33 37.50
C ALA A 358 -11.47 -11.23 36.29
N THR A 359 -12.03 -12.45 36.26
CA THR A 359 -11.96 -13.34 35.08
C THR A 359 -12.65 -12.73 33.88
N LEU A 360 -13.86 -12.17 34.07
CA LEU A 360 -14.56 -11.46 32.99
C LEU A 360 -13.75 -10.25 32.50
N SER A 361 -13.16 -9.48 33.41
CA SER A 361 -12.26 -8.39 33.09
C SER A 361 -11.04 -8.86 32.31
N TYR A 362 -10.43 -9.97 32.70
CA TYR A 362 -9.29 -10.57 32.00
C TYR A 362 -9.61 -10.96 30.55
N ILE A 363 -10.76 -11.61 30.33
CA ILE A 363 -11.22 -11.96 28.98
C ILE A 363 -11.43 -10.67 28.13
N GLY A 364 -12.04 -9.63 28.72
CA GLY A 364 -12.17 -8.34 28.07
C GLY A 364 -10.83 -7.67 27.72
N PHE A 365 -9.84 -7.81 28.61
CA PHE A 365 -8.47 -7.38 28.33
C PHE A 365 -7.86 -8.11 27.14
N VAL A 366 -7.96 -9.45 27.10
CA VAL A 366 -7.46 -10.25 25.97
C VAL A 366 -8.08 -9.77 24.65
N SER A 367 -9.40 -9.60 24.64
CA SER A 367 -10.12 -9.12 23.47
C SER A 367 -9.68 -7.72 23.04
N LEU A 368 -9.57 -6.78 23.98
CA LEU A 368 -9.12 -5.43 23.64
C LEU A 368 -7.66 -5.40 23.20
N TYR A 369 -6.81 -6.24 23.74
CA TYR A 369 -5.43 -6.40 23.32
C TYR A 369 -5.34 -6.86 21.86
N THR A 370 -6.12 -7.86 21.46
CA THR A 370 -6.15 -8.31 20.06
C THR A 370 -6.67 -7.23 19.10
N ILE A 371 -7.65 -6.42 19.52
CA ILE A 371 -8.14 -5.26 18.75
C ILE A 371 -7.01 -4.24 18.55
N ILE A 372 -6.26 -3.93 19.61
CA ILE A 372 -5.17 -2.94 19.54
C ILE A 372 -4.07 -3.41 18.59
N LEU A 373 -3.66 -4.68 18.64
CA LEU A 373 -2.65 -5.21 17.73
C LEU A 373 -3.08 -5.08 16.26
N ARG A 374 -4.37 -5.27 15.96
CA ARG A 374 -4.93 -5.12 14.60
C ARG A 374 -5.04 -3.65 14.17
N LEU A 375 -5.50 -2.77 15.07
CA LEU A 375 -5.65 -1.33 14.79
C LEU A 375 -4.32 -0.65 14.49
N PHE A 376 -3.27 -0.97 15.25
CA PHE A 376 -1.94 -0.42 15.05
C PHE A 376 -1.11 -1.21 14.04
N ASN A 377 -1.74 -2.14 13.31
CA ASN A 377 -1.10 -2.95 12.28
C ASN A 377 0.23 -3.58 12.74
N VAL A 378 0.25 -4.09 13.97
CA VAL A 378 1.45 -4.70 14.55
C VAL A 378 1.82 -5.97 13.78
N THR A 379 3.04 -6.02 13.24
CA THR A 379 3.54 -7.23 12.58
C THR A 379 3.80 -8.32 13.61
N ILE A 380 3.09 -9.43 13.48
CA ILE A 380 3.15 -10.57 14.42
C ILE A 380 4.04 -11.65 13.82
N ALA A 381 5.25 -11.79 14.37
CA ALA A 381 6.15 -12.91 14.17
C ALA A 381 5.96 -13.95 15.28
N LEU A 382 6.67 -15.06 15.21
CA LEU A 382 6.64 -16.10 16.25
C LEU A 382 7.03 -15.54 17.62
N GLU A 383 8.04 -14.67 17.65
CA GLU A 383 8.51 -13.98 18.87
C GLU A 383 7.46 -12.97 19.37
N GLY A 384 6.70 -12.36 18.49
CA GLY A 384 5.56 -11.50 18.85
C GLY A 384 4.45 -12.26 19.58
N ILE A 385 4.18 -13.51 19.16
CA ILE A 385 3.27 -14.41 19.90
C ILE A 385 3.80 -14.65 21.32
N ALA A 386 5.12 -14.94 21.46
CA ALA A 386 5.75 -15.09 22.77
C ALA A 386 5.61 -13.81 23.62
N GLY A 387 5.82 -12.63 23.03
CA GLY A 387 5.59 -11.33 23.68
C GLY A 387 4.16 -11.19 24.18
N GLY A 388 3.17 -11.58 23.38
CA GLY A 388 1.76 -11.63 23.76
C GLY A 388 1.50 -12.55 24.96
N ILE A 389 2.07 -13.74 24.96
CA ILE A 389 1.96 -14.69 26.10
C ILE A 389 2.53 -14.09 27.37
N ILE A 390 3.69 -13.41 27.28
CA ILE A 390 4.30 -12.72 28.43
C ILE A 390 3.34 -11.64 28.96
N VAL A 391 2.74 -10.82 28.11
CA VAL A 391 1.76 -9.80 28.52
C VAL A 391 0.56 -10.44 29.24
N LEU A 392 0.02 -11.53 28.72
CA LEU A 392 -1.09 -12.22 29.35
C LEU A 392 -0.71 -12.77 30.74
N ALA A 393 0.48 -13.32 30.89
CA ALA A 393 0.99 -13.79 32.18
C ALA A 393 1.21 -12.62 33.15
N LEU A 394 1.79 -11.51 32.69
CA LEU A 394 2.00 -10.31 33.52
C LEU A 394 0.67 -9.71 33.98
N ASN A 395 -0.32 -9.63 33.09
CA ASN A 395 -1.66 -9.13 33.45
C ASN A 395 -2.34 -10.03 34.47
N TYR A 396 -2.22 -11.37 34.34
CA TYR A 396 -2.74 -12.30 35.34
C TYR A 396 -2.09 -12.08 36.72
N LEU A 397 -0.74 -12.00 36.78
CA LEU A 397 -0.02 -11.77 38.03
C LEU A 397 -0.37 -10.41 38.65
N ALA A 398 -0.54 -9.37 37.84
CA ALA A 398 -0.99 -8.05 38.29
C ALA A 398 -2.41 -8.14 38.88
N ASN A 399 -3.35 -8.78 38.19
CA ASN A 399 -4.71 -8.98 38.68
C ASN A 399 -4.75 -9.77 39.99
N MET A 400 -3.94 -10.82 40.15
CA MET A 400 -3.84 -11.59 41.39
C MET A 400 -3.38 -10.75 42.57
N LYS A 401 -2.42 -9.84 42.36
CA LYS A 401 -1.95 -8.91 43.42
C LYS A 401 -2.99 -7.84 43.72
N LEU A 402 -3.59 -7.24 42.69
CA LEU A 402 -4.60 -6.18 42.88
C LEU A 402 -5.87 -6.70 43.56
N LEU A 403 -6.27 -7.95 43.30
CA LEU A 403 -7.41 -8.61 43.96
C LEU A 403 -7.20 -8.82 45.44
N GLN A 404 -5.95 -9.01 45.93
CA GLN A 404 -5.64 -9.13 47.36
C GLN A 404 -5.95 -7.84 48.11
N GLU A 405 -5.78 -6.71 47.48
CA GLU A 405 -5.97 -5.38 48.05
C GLU A 405 -7.32 -4.74 47.64
N SER A 406 -8.18 -5.50 46.95
CA SER A 406 -9.52 -5.02 46.59
C SER A 406 -10.38 -4.79 47.82
N GLY A 407 -10.98 -3.59 47.92
CA GLY A 407 -11.72 -3.12 49.11
C GLY A 407 -10.99 -2.03 49.91
N ASP A 408 -9.68 -1.82 49.72
CA ASP A 408 -8.93 -0.69 50.23
C ASP A 408 -8.30 0.12 49.10
N THR A 409 -8.91 1.22 48.75
CA THR A 409 -8.50 2.05 47.61
C THR A 409 -7.05 2.55 47.74
N LYS A 410 -6.58 2.87 48.98
CA LYS A 410 -5.21 3.34 49.17
C LYS A 410 -4.18 2.23 48.94
N LYS A 411 -4.45 1.04 49.46
CA LYS A 411 -3.58 -0.13 49.25
C LYS A 411 -3.58 -0.56 47.81
N TYR A 412 -4.74 -0.55 47.15
CA TYR A 412 -4.85 -0.87 45.71
C TYR A 412 -3.92 0.01 44.88
N TYR A 413 -3.97 1.35 45.04
CA TYR A 413 -3.09 2.25 44.31
C TYR A 413 -1.62 2.09 44.64
N LYS A 414 -1.29 1.80 45.91
CA LYS A 414 0.10 1.51 46.28
C LYS A 414 0.62 0.26 45.60
N THR A 415 -0.15 -0.80 45.59
CA THR A 415 0.19 -2.06 44.89
C THR A 415 0.26 -1.84 43.36
N TYR A 416 -0.63 -1.04 42.81
CA TYR A 416 -0.61 -0.68 41.39
C TYR A 416 0.68 0.10 41.01
N LEU A 417 1.11 1.07 41.81
CA LEU A 417 2.37 1.77 41.61
C LEU A 417 3.59 0.82 41.71
N ASP A 418 3.57 -0.12 42.67
CA ASP A 418 4.61 -1.15 42.82
C ASP A 418 4.69 -2.04 41.52
N ILE A 419 3.55 -2.36 40.93
CA ILE A 419 3.51 -3.08 39.63
C ILE A 419 4.11 -2.24 38.53
N ILE A 420 3.76 -0.95 38.41
CA ILE A 420 4.33 -0.06 37.39
C ILE A 420 5.85 -0.03 37.55
N MET A 421 6.38 0.21 38.72
CA MET A 421 7.82 0.29 38.94
C MET A 421 8.56 -0.99 38.55
N LYS A 422 7.94 -2.16 38.73
CA LYS A 422 8.50 -3.44 38.34
C LYS A 422 8.43 -3.71 36.81
N LEU A 423 7.49 -3.05 36.12
CA LEU A 423 7.33 -3.19 34.68
C LEU A 423 8.22 -2.23 33.87
N ILE A 424 8.74 -1.16 34.50
CA ILE A 424 9.59 -0.16 33.82
C ILE A 424 10.73 -0.81 33.01
N PRO A 425 11.53 -1.75 33.57
CA PRO A 425 12.61 -2.35 32.81
C PRO A 425 12.14 -3.07 31.54
N ILE A 426 11.06 -3.85 31.64
CA ILE A 426 10.48 -4.58 30.50
C ILE A 426 9.92 -3.59 29.47
N PHE A 427 9.29 -2.51 29.94
CA PHE A 427 8.74 -1.46 29.10
C PHE A 427 9.85 -0.73 28.31
N VAL A 428 10.96 -0.38 28.97
CA VAL A 428 12.11 0.25 28.30
C VAL A 428 12.72 -0.70 27.25
N ILE A 429 12.89 -1.98 27.59
CA ILE A 429 13.40 -2.97 26.64
C ILE A 429 12.44 -3.10 25.46
N SER A 430 11.13 -3.10 25.69
CA SER A 430 10.14 -3.19 24.60
C SER A 430 10.25 -2.01 23.62
N ILE A 431 10.48 -0.79 24.11
CA ILE A 431 10.71 0.41 23.30
C ILE A 431 11.98 0.23 22.45
N ILE A 432 13.08 -0.21 23.06
CA ILE A 432 14.35 -0.42 22.34
C ILE A 432 14.13 -1.43 21.18
N PHE A 433 13.43 -2.52 21.45
CA PHE A 433 13.17 -3.55 20.43
C PHE A 433 12.32 -3.06 19.27
N VAL A 434 11.40 -2.13 19.49
CA VAL A 434 10.59 -1.53 18.40
C VAL A 434 11.47 -0.85 17.34
N PHE A 435 12.59 -0.25 17.73
CA PHE A 435 13.47 0.49 16.82
C PHE A 435 14.58 -0.37 16.20
N ILE A 436 14.68 -1.65 16.54
CA ILE A 436 15.65 -2.55 15.92
C ILE A 436 15.08 -3.00 14.55
N PRO A 437 15.83 -2.85 13.44
CA PRO A 437 15.38 -3.22 12.11
C PRO A 437 15.45 -4.76 11.86
N VAL A 438 14.96 -5.55 12.81
CA VAL A 438 14.81 -6.99 12.75
C VAL A 438 13.38 -7.32 13.13
N THR A 439 12.62 -7.86 12.18
CA THR A 439 11.17 -8.09 12.35
C THR A 439 10.81 -8.87 13.59
N SER A 440 11.56 -9.92 13.91
CA SER A 440 11.37 -10.74 15.13
C SER A 440 11.47 -9.91 16.41
N LEU A 441 12.51 -9.08 16.54
CA LEU A 441 12.72 -8.21 17.71
C LEU A 441 11.71 -7.07 17.75
N ALA A 442 11.42 -6.45 16.61
CA ALA A 442 10.38 -5.41 16.53
C ALA A 442 9.01 -5.96 16.91
N SER A 443 8.68 -7.16 16.48
CA SER A 443 7.41 -7.83 16.76
C SER A 443 7.22 -8.08 18.28
N ILE A 444 8.21 -8.67 18.96
CA ILE A 444 8.14 -8.84 20.43
C ILE A 444 8.14 -7.48 21.16
N GLY A 445 8.89 -6.50 20.66
CA GLY A 445 8.90 -5.14 21.19
C GLY A 445 7.51 -4.49 21.12
N MET A 446 6.86 -4.50 19.96
CA MET A 446 5.54 -3.91 19.75
C MET A 446 4.44 -4.62 20.57
N THR A 447 4.45 -5.95 20.60
CA THR A 447 3.46 -6.71 21.37
C THR A 447 3.60 -6.46 22.86
N LEU A 448 4.83 -6.43 23.41
CA LEU A 448 5.08 -6.09 24.81
C LEU A 448 4.69 -4.63 25.11
N PHE A 449 5.10 -3.67 24.27
CA PHE A 449 4.81 -2.25 24.45
C PHE A 449 3.30 -2.00 24.55
N TRP A 450 2.54 -2.37 23.52
CA TRP A 450 1.08 -2.19 23.50
C TRP A 450 0.38 -2.98 24.62
N GLY A 451 0.87 -4.18 24.90
CA GLY A 451 0.34 -5.00 25.96
C GLY A 451 0.51 -4.39 27.35
N ILE A 452 1.68 -3.84 27.68
CA ILE A 452 1.96 -3.20 28.96
C ILE A 452 1.15 -1.89 29.09
N VAL A 453 1.15 -1.04 28.05
CA VAL A 453 0.37 0.21 28.05
C VAL A 453 -1.11 -0.09 28.30
N LEU A 454 -1.66 -1.03 27.55
CA LEU A 454 -3.06 -1.44 27.73
C LEU A 454 -3.33 -2.03 29.12
N MET A 455 -2.45 -2.92 29.59
CA MET A 455 -2.60 -3.56 30.91
C MET A 455 -2.66 -2.52 32.02
N LEU A 456 -1.80 -1.51 32.00
CA LEU A 456 -1.80 -0.43 32.99
C LEU A 456 -3.09 0.38 32.91
N ALA A 457 -3.49 0.84 31.73
CA ALA A 457 -4.72 1.61 31.54
C ALA A 457 -5.97 0.80 31.94
N TYR A 458 -6.06 -0.45 31.51
CA TYR A 458 -7.21 -1.33 31.69
C TYR A 458 -7.43 -1.69 33.18
N ASN A 459 -6.36 -1.99 33.90
CA ASN A 459 -6.47 -2.38 35.31
C ASN A 459 -6.95 -1.24 36.22
N VAL A 460 -6.59 0.02 35.93
CA VAL A 460 -7.06 1.19 36.69
C VAL A 460 -8.48 1.58 36.33
N THR A 461 -8.83 1.50 35.03
CA THR A 461 -10.12 2.00 34.55
C THR A 461 -11.23 0.97 34.66
N LEU A 462 -11.03 -0.24 34.14
CA LEU A 462 -12.06 -1.28 34.06
C LEU A 462 -11.98 -2.31 35.18
N THR A 463 -10.82 -2.95 35.42
CA THR A 463 -10.68 -4.01 36.39
C THR A 463 -11.00 -3.53 37.79
N LYS A 464 -10.40 -2.42 38.23
CA LYS A 464 -10.65 -1.84 39.55
C LYS A 464 -12.13 -1.56 39.76
N ASN A 465 -12.71 -0.83 38.81
CA ASN A 465 -14.11 -0.45 38.89
C ASN A 465 -15.12 -1.60 38.82
N LEU A 466 -14.71 -2.77 38.34
CA LEU A 466 -15.56 -3.96 38.26
C LEU A 466 -15.50 -4.76 39.57
N VAL A 467 -14.34 -4.80 40.25
CA VAL A 467 -14.07 -5.63 41.42
C VAL A 467 -14.39 -4.94 42.74
N ASP A 468 -14.34 -3.59 42.78
CA ASP A 468 -14.78 -2.77 43.92
C ASP A 468 -16.32 -2.61 43.96
#